data_86cfc01098af78f924b9ec875b7623a3
#
_entry.id   86cfc01098af78f924b9ec875b7623a3
#
_cell.length_a   1.000
_cell.length_b   1.000
_cell.length_c   1.000
_cell.angle_alpha   90.00
_cell.angle_beta   90.00
_cell.angle_gamma   90.00
#
_symmetry.space_group_name_H-M   'P 1'
#
loop_
_entity.id
_entity.type
_entity.pdbx_description
1 polymer ?
#
loop_
_entity_poly.entity_id
_entity_poly.type
_entity_poly.pdbx_seq_one_letter_code
_entity_poly.pdbx_strand_id
1 'polypeptide(L)'
;MDNIVLGILAFVSAIIIFYSVIQGYFEGVTALKYNSDLNVQQSVINVSDPRSKNFAYGMWININKLSIDVASRQSVDDVILIRPSEIKVFIRNGNLMIVNKSDSFEVMQNFPLQKWVYLTVSVKENTVSRKSIVDAYVDGKLVKSFESRSVISPNGSSLTLGQFDAKLIGFKRWTYSLTPAMVSEEYNASNMKKLLGNYNLDISVLKDQVLTNRFSVF
;
A
#
# COMPACT_ATOMS: atom_id res chain seq x y z
N MET A 1 18.21 -15.03 49.49
CA MET A 1 18.88 -14.81 48.17
C MET A 1 18.02 -15.34 47.02
N ASP A 2 17.31 -16.44 47.19
CA ASP A 2 16.56 -17.11 46.11
C ASP A 2 15.39 -16.32 45.52
N ASN A 3 14.67 -15.55 46.34
CA ASN A 3 13.53 -14.75 45.87
C ASN A 3 13.94 -13.57 44.97
N ILE A 4 15.13 -13.00 45.19
CA ILE A 4 15.66 -11.90 44.36
C ILE A 4 16.11 -12.46 43.01
N VAL A 5 16.77 -13.61 43.00
CA VAL A 5 17.20 -14.29 41.77
C VAL A 5 15.97 -14.70 40.92
N LEU A 6 14.93 -15.23 41.56
CA LEU A 6 13.70 -15.60 40.90
C LEU A 6 12.99 -14.39 40.31
N GLY A 7 12.98 -13.26 41.02
CA GLY A 7 12.40 -11.99 40.50
C GLY A 7 13.13 -11.43 39.28
N ILE A 8 14.48 -11.47 39.29
CA ILE A 8 15.30 -11.05 38.15
C ILE A 8 15.05 -11.97 36.94
N LEU A 9 14.97 -13.27 37.16
CA LEU A 9 14.74 -14.24 36.07
C LEU A 9 13.36 -14.05 35.44
N ALA A 10 12.32 -13.80 36.24
CA ALA A 10 10.99 -13.53 35.78
C ALA A 10 10.92 -12.21 34.96
N PHE A 11 11.62 -11.17 35.41
CA PHE A 11 11.69 -9.89 34.74
C PHE A 11 12.40 -9.99 33.37
N VAL A 12 13.55 -10.69 33.33
CA VAL A 12 14.28 -10.93 32.06
C VAL A 12 13.44 -11.76 31.10
N SER A 13 12.75 -12.80 31.58
CA SER A 13 11.86 -13.61 30.76
C SER A 13 10.71 -12.77 30.18
N ALA A 14 10.10 -11.88 30.96
CA ALA A 14 9.05 -10.97 30.50
C ALA A 14 9.57 -10.01 29.43
N ILE A 15 10.78 -9.47 29.57
CA ILE A 15 11.41 -8.63 28.55
C ILE A 15 11.65 -9.40 27.24
N ILE A 16 12.15 -10.64 27.32
CA ILE A 16 12.40 -11.48 26.15
C ILE A 16 11.09 -11.80 25.41
N ILE A 17 10.05 -12.17 26.16
CA ILE A 17 8.72 -12.44 25.59
C ILE A 17 8.15 -11.17 24.94
N PHE A 18 8.22 -10.03 25.63
CA PHE A 18 7.75 -8.75 25.10
C PHE A 18 8.50 -8.35 23.83
N TYR A 19 9.83 -8.51 23.83
CA TYR A 19 10.67 -8.24 22.65
C TYR A 19 10.34 -9.17 21.48
N SER A 20 10.12 -10.47 21.74
CA SER A 20 9.74 -11.46 20.72
C SER A 20 8.37 -11.16 20.11
N VAL A 21 7.40 -10.75 20.96
CA VAL A 21 6.06 -10.36 20.48
C VAL A 21 6.14 -9.09 19.64
N ILE A 22 6.92 -8.09 20.07
CA ILE A 22 7.13 -6.85 19.31
C ILE A 22 7.85 -7.12 17.99
N GLN A 23 8.93 -7.90 17.99
CA GLN A 23 9.62 -8.28 16.75
C GLN A 23 8.67 -8.99 15.78
N GLY A 24 7.90 -9.98 16.23
CA GLY A 24 6.93 -10.68 15.39
C GLY A 24 5.88 -9.73 14.81
N TYR A 25 5.48 -8.70 15.55
CA TYR A 25 4.57 -7.68 15.06
C TYR A 25 5.22 -6.76 14.01
N PHE A 26 6.48 -6.37 14.21
CA PHE A 26 7.21 -5.51 13.27
C PHE A 26 7.74 -6.25 12.04
N GLU A 27 8.09 -7.52 12.16
CA GLU A 27 8.53 -8.36 11.03
C GLU A 27 7.39 -8.60 10.01
N GLY A 28 6.13 -8.50 10.43
CA GLY A 28 4.97 -8.62 9.56
C GLY A 28 4.73 -7.41 8.64
N VAL A 29 5.40 -6.28 8.89
CA VAL A 29 5.20 -5.04 8.13
C VAL A 29 6.51 -4.58 7.50
N THR A 30 6.55 -4.50 6.20
CA THR A 30 7.71 -3.99 5.46
C THR A 30 7.37 -2.67 4.79
N ALA A 31 8.03 -1.60 5.19
CA ALA A 31 8.03 -0.35 4.45
C ALA A 31 8.92 -0.52 3.21
N LEU A 32 8.32 -0.60 2.04
CA LEU A 32 9.02 -0.93 0.81
C LEU A 32 9.56 0.31 0.10
N LYS A 33 8.84 1.44 0.17
CA LYS A 33 9.27 2.68 -0.45
C LYS A 33 8.60 3.91 0.14
N TYR A 34 9.39 4.94 0.43
CA TYR A 34 8.89 6.15 1.09
C TYR A 34 8.27 7.15 0.09
N ASN A 35 8.93 7.38 -1.03
CA ASN A 35 8.47 8.30 -2.08
C ASN A 35 8.98 7.80 -3.43
N SER A 36 8.13 7.77 -4.43
CA SER A 36 8.47 7.31 -5.76
C SER A 36 7.67 8.06 -6.81
N ASP A 37 8.38 8.49 -7.83
CA ASP A 37 7.80 8.90 -9.09
C ASP A 37 7.62 7.64 -9.95
N LEU A 38 6.38 7.37 -10.36
CA LEU A 38 6.03 6.18 -11.12
C LEU A 38 6.20 6.36 -12.64
N ASN A 39 6.66 7.51 -13.14
CA ASN A 39 7.00 7.69 -14.55
C ASN A 39 8.06 6.71 -15.03
N VAL A 40 8.87 6.21 -14.11
CA VAL A 40 9.87 5.19 -14.38
C VAL A 40 9.50 3.92 -13.63
N GLN A 41 9.50 2.80 -14.34
CA GLN A 41 9.28 1.48 -13.74
C GLN A 41 10.30 1.22 -12.63
N GLN A 42 9.80 0.80 -11.49
CA GLN A 42 10.62 0.52 -10.32
C GLN A 42 10.41 -0.91 -9.85
N SER A 43 11.52 -1.58 -9.58
CA SER A 43 11.50 -2.93 -9.02
C SER A 43 11.82 -2.87 -7.53
N VAL A 44 11.01 -3.53 -6.72
CA VAL A 44 11.29 -3.78 -5.31
C VAL A 44 11.73 -5.24 -5.19
N ILE A 45 12.94 -5.44 -4.69
CA ILE A 45 13.56 -6.75 -4.54
C ILE A 45 13.58 -7.11 -3.05
N ASN A 46 13.56 -8.41 -2.75
CA ASN A 46 13.61 -8.93 -1.36
C ASN A 46 12.40 -8.54 -0.51
N VAL A 47 11.22 -8.78 -1.04
CA VAL A 47 9.98 -8.70 -0.26
C VAL A 47 10.02 -9.75 0.86
N SER A 48 9.80 -9.33 2.11
CA SER A 48 9.76 -10.25 3.26
C SER A 48 8.61 -11.25 3.12
N ASP A 49 8.86 -12.48 3.55
CA ASP A 49 7.95 -13.62 3.44
C ASP A 49 7.19 -13.67 2.09
N PRO A 50 7.93 -13.93 1.01
CA PRO A 50 7.35 -13.87 -0.34
C PRO A 50 6.29 -14.94 -0.60
N ARG A 51 6.16 -15.94 0.24
CA ARG A 51 5.26 -17.09 0.06
C ARG A 51 3.98 -17.00 0.89
N SER A 52 3.82 -15.97 1.71
CA SER A 52 2.59 -15.82 2.49
C SER A 52 1.37 -15.72 1.57
N LYS A 53 0.37 -16.56 1.82
CA LYS A 53 -0.93 -16.54 1.12
C LYS A 53 -1.89 -15.49 1.69
N ASN A 54 -1.56 -14.98 2.89
CA ASN A 54 -2.24 -13.86 3.51
C ASN A 54 -1.28 -12.67 3.46
N PHE A 55 -1.66 -11.62 2.77
CA PHE A 55 -0.84 -10.43 2.64
C PHE A 55 -1.69 -9.20 2.31
N ALA A 56 -1.11 -8.04 2.52
CA ALA A 56 -1.72 -6.80 2.06
C ALA A 56 -0.67 -5.82 1.54
N TYR A 57 -1.12 -4.92 0.70
CA TYR A 57 -0.37 -3.76 0.21
C TYR A 57 -1.14 -2.50 0.52
N GLY A 58 -0.45 -1.46 0.99
CA GLY A 58 -1.03 -0.16 1.23
C GLY A 58 -0.11 0.95 0.74
N MET A 59 -0.68 2.00 0.16
CA MET A 59 0.07 3.11 -0.39
C MET A 59 -0.79 4.34 -0.57
N TRP A 60 -0.19 5.51 -0.46
CA TRP A 60 -0.74 6.74 -0.99
C TRP A 60 -0.34 6.89 -2.45
N ILE A 61 -1.29 7.14 -3.31
CA ILE A 61 -1.06 7.37 -4.74
C ILE A 61 -1.74 8.66 -5.19
N ASN A 62 -1.05 9.41 -6.03
CA ASN A 62 -1.59 10.55 -6.74
C ASN A 62 -1.33 10.36 -8.23
N ILE A 63 -2.38 10.21 -9.00
CA ILE A 63 -2.32 10.06 -10.46
C ILE A 63 -2.55 11.42 -11.09
N ASN A 64 -1.53 11.93 -11.79
CA ASN A 64 -1.63 13.22 -12.48
C ASN A 64 -2.42 13.08 -13.77
N LYS A 65 -2.06 12.07 -14.57
CA LYS A 65 -2.65 11.85 -15.88
C LYS A 65 -2.67 10.37 -16.22
N LEU A 66 -3.74 9.94 -16.91
CA LEU A 66 -3.84 8.59 -17.46
C LEU A 66 -3.10 8.51 -18.79
N SER A 67 -2.51 7.34 -19.05
CA SER A 67 -1.84 7.06 -20.31
C SER A 67 -2.87 6.79 -21.41
N ILE A 68 -2.61 7.34 -22.58
CA ILE A 68 -3.41 7.09 -23.79
C ILE A 68 -2.43 6.66 -24.88
N ASP A 69 -2.68 5.52 -25.48
CA ASP A 69 -1.95 5.17 -26.70
C ASP A 69 -2.46 6.06 -27.85
N VAL A 70 -1.59 6.98 -28.26
CA VAL A 70 -1.92 7.96 -29.32
C VAL A 70 -2.13 7.28 -30.66
N ALA A 71 -1.48 6.15 -30.91
CA ALA A 71 -1.54 5.44 -32.19
C ALA A 71 -2.87 4.69 -32.35
N SER A 72 -3.30 4.00 -31.32
CA SER A 72 -4.54 3.22 -31.35
C SER A 72 -5.76 3.96 -30.77
N ARG A 73 -5.55 5.11 -30.13
CA ARG A 73 -6.56 5.83 -29.31
C ARG A 73 -7.19 4.94 -28.23
N GLN A 74 -6.50 3.89 -27.83
CA GLN A 74 -6.93 2.99 -26.76
C GLN A 74 -6.26 3.39 -25.46
N SER A 75 -6.97 3.17 -24.36
CA SER A 75 -6.36 3.33 -23.05
C SER A 75 -5.36 2.21 -22.79
N VAL A 76 -4.23 2.57 -22.29
CA VAL A 76 -3.21 1.65 -21.82
C VAL A 76 -3.48 1.35 -20.35
N ASP A 77 -3.04 0.17 -19.87
CA ASP A 77 -3.08 -0.15 -18.45
C ASP A 77 -2.03 0.69 -17.69
N ASP A 78 -2.48 1.64 -16.91
CA ASP A 78 -1.64 2.39 -15.99
C ASP A 78 -1.37 1.54 -14.75
N VAL A 79 -0.22 0.90 -14.74
CA VAL A 79 0.12 -0.12 -13.75
C VAL A 79 0.59 0.52 -12.46
N ILE A 80 -0.14 0.27 -11.37
CA ILE A 80 0.24 0.69 -10.02
C ILE A 80 1.22 -0.32 -9.43
N LEU A 81 0.85 -1.60 -9.46
CA LEU A 81 1.61 -2.69 -8.86
C LEU A 81 1.45 -3.96 -9.70
N ILE A 82 2.56 -4.61 -10.01
CA ILE A 82 2.59 -5.99 -10.50
C ILE A 82 3.44 -6.82 -9.57
N ARG A 83 2.86 -7.91 -9.08
CA ARG A 83 3.61 -9.01 -8.53
C ARG A 83 3.47 -10.20 -9.46
N PRO A 84 4.57 -10.69 -10.05
CA PRO A 84 4.52 -11.76 -11.04
C PRO A 84 3.75 -12.97 -10.54
N SER A 85 2.90 -13.51 -11.42
CA SER A 85 2.06 -14.70 -11.18
C SER A 85 0.93 -14.55 -10.18
N GLU A 86 0.65 -13.35 -9.64
CA GLU A 86 -0.29 -13.23 -8.53
C GLU A 86 -1.32 -12.15 -8.69
N ILE A 87 -0.88 -10.91 -8.63
CA ILE A 87 -1.78 -9.77 -8.60
C ILE A 87 -1.22 -8.62 -9.44
N LYS A 88 -2.07 -8.04 -10.27
CA LYS A 88 -1.82 -6.79 -10.97
C LYS A 88 -2.89 -5.81 -10.55
N VAL A 89 -2.48 -4.65 -10.07
CA VAL A 89 -3.35 -3.51 -9.73
C VAL A 89 -3.04 -2.39 -10.72
N PHE A 90 -4.05 -1.91 -11.43
CA PHE A 90 -3.86 -0.94 -12.50
C PHE A 90 -5.13 -0.12 -12.74
N ILE A 91 -4.98 1.00 -13.44
CA ILE A 91 -6.10 1.79 -13.95
C ILE A 91 -6.29 1.49 -15.43
N ARG A 92 -7.52 1.27 -15.85
CA ARG A 92 -7.93 1.13 -17.25
C ARG A 92 -9.18 1.94 -17.49
N ASN A 93 -9.17 2.83 -18.47
CA ASN A 93 -10.29 3.73 -18.76
C ASN A 93 -10.77 4.55 -17.55
N GLY A 94 -9.87 4.91 -16.63
CA GLY A 94 -10.22 5.60 -15.41
C GLY A 94 -10.77 4.69 -14.29
N ASN A 95 -10.89 3.38 -14.52
CA ASN A 95 -11.40 2.44 -13.53
C ASN A 95 -10.26 1.68 -12.86
N LEU A 96 -10.33 1.54 -11.54
CA LEU A 96 -9.40 0.72 -10.78
C LEU A 96 -9.71 -0.76 -11.00
N MET A 97 -8.72 -1.48 -11.48
CA MET A 97 -8.81 -2.89 -11.81
C MET A 97 -7.84 -3.71 -10.97
N ILE A 98 -8.27 -4.88 -10.57
CA ILE A 98 -7.40 -5.92 -9.98
C ILE A 98 -7.52 -7.18 -10.82
N VAL A 99 -6.40 -7.70 -11.25
CA VAL A 99 -6.31 -8.96 -12.00
C VAL A 99 -5.48 -9.94 -11.21
N ASN A 100 -6.01 -11.16 -11.09
CA ASN A 100 -5.31 -12.32 -10.55
C ASN A 100 -5.35 -13.43 -11.60
N LYS A 101 -4.20 -13.77 -12.17
CA LYS A 101 -4.06 -14.81 -13.23
C LYS A 101 -5.16 -14.72 -14.30
N SER A 102 -6.30 -15.37 -14.07
CA SER A 102 -7.43 -15.46 -14.99
C SER A 102 -8.63 -14.60 -14.61
N ASP A 103 -8.64 -14.05 -13.41
CA ASP A 103 -9.76 -13.27 -12.90
C ASP A 103 -9.47 -11.78 -12.99
N SER A 104 -10.37 -11.02 -13.62
CA SER A 104 -10.29 -9.58 -13.71
C SER A 104 -11.50 -8.96 -13.02
N PHE A 105 -11.25 -8.06 -12.09
CA PHE A 105 -12.26 -7.43 -11.27
C PHE A 105 -12.15 -5.92 -11.36
N GLU A 106 -13.26 -5.27 -11.71
CA GLU A 106 -13.41 -3.82 -11.57
C GLU A 106 -13.71 -3.52 -10.10
N VAL A 107 -12.84 -2.76 -9.47
CA VAL A 107 -12.94 -2.38 -8.06
C VAL A 107 -13.75 -1.11 -7.91
N MET A 108 -13.41 -0.09 -8.70
CA MET A 108 -13.99 1.23 -8.60
C MET A 108 -14.00 1.89 -9.98
N GLN A 109 -15.12 2.49 -10.33
CA GLN A 109 -15.22 3.35 -11.52
C GLN A 109 -14.76 4.77 -11.19
N ASN A 110 -14.25 5.47 -12.20
CA ASN A 110 -13.81 6.86 -12.09
C ASN A 110 -12.86 7.08 -10.90
N PHE A 111 -11.73 6.35 -10.90
CA PHE A 111 -10.71 6.53 -9.87
C PHE A 111 -10.25 8.00 -9.83
N PRO A 112 -10.14 8.60 -8.62
CA PRO A 112 -9.80 10.02 -8.49
C PRO A 112 -8.43 10.35 -9.10
N LEU A 113 -8.38 11.37 -9.95
CA LEU A 113 -7.15 11.93 -10.51
C LEU A 113 -6.77 13.22 -9.77
N GLN A 114 -5.48 13.58 -9.80
CA GLN A 114 -4.93 14.81 -9.22
C GLN A 114 -5.26 14.99 -7.74
N LYS A 115 -5.49 13.88 -7.06
CA LYS A 115 -5.79 13.81 -5.63
C LYS A 115 -5.02 12.64 -5.02
N TRP A 116 -4.53 12.83 -3.81
CA TRP A 116 -3.96 11.74 -3.03
C TRP A 116 -5.07 10.80 -2.54
N VAL A 117 -4.90 9.53 -2.81
CA VAL A 117 -5.81 8.45 -2.42
C VAL A 117 -5.01 7.39 -1.69
N TYR A 118 -5.50 6.93 -0.55
CA TYR A 118 -4.93 5.78 0.13
C TYR A 118 -5.55 4.49 -0.40
N LEU A 119 -4.77 3.73 -1.14
CA LEU A 119 -5.17 2.46 -1.71
C LEU A 119 -4.63 1.32 -0.86
N THR A 120 -5.50 0.41 -0.44
CA THR A 120 -5.11 -0.84 0.22
C THR A 120 -5.74 -2.03 -0.48
N VAL A 121 -4.93 -3.06 -0.73
CA VAL A 121 -5.38 -4.35 -1.25
C VAL A 121 -4.97 -5.42 -0.26
N SER A 122 -5.94 -6.12 0.31
CA SER A 122 -5.74 -7.19 1.30
C SER A 122 -6.19 -8.52 0.72
N VAL A 123 -5.35 -9.53 0.84
CA VAL A 123 -5.61 -10.88 0.33
C VAL A 123 -5.60 -11.86 1.49
N LYS A 124 -6.64 -12.67 1.59
CA LYS A 124 -6.80 -13.70 2.61
C LYS A 124 -7.15 -15.04 1.98
N GLU A 125 -6.45 -16.10 2.38
CA GLU A 125 -6.84 -17.45 2.01
C GLU A 125 -8.08 -17.89 2.80
N ASN A 126 -9.11 -18.32 2.08
CA ASN A 126 -10.23 -19.05 2.67
C ASN A 126 -9.89 -20.55 2.64
N THR A 127 -9.55 -21.09 3.81
CA THR A 127 -9.12 -22.49 3.94
C THR A 127 -10.22 -23.50 3.63
N VAL A 128 -11.49 -23.09 3.76
CA VAL A 128 -12.65 -23.95 3.48
C VAL A 128 -12.91 -24.06 1.99
N SER A 129 -13.00 -22.94 1.29
CA SER A 129 -13.26 -22.92 -0.16
C SER A 129 -11.98 -23.13 -1.00
N ARG A 130 -10.79 -23.11 -0.38
CA ARG A 130 -9.49 -23.12 -1.04
C ARG A 130 -9.36 -22.04 -2.12
N LYS A 131 -9.85 -20.86 -1.81
CA LYS A 131 -9.84 -19.70 -2.67
C LYS A 131 -9.28 -18.50 -1.89
N SER A 132 -8.90 -17.45 -2.58
CA SER A 132 -8.52 -16.21 -1.92
C SER A 132 -9.66 -15.20 -1.96
N ILE A 133 -9.87 -14.53 -0.82
CA ILE A 133 -10.71 -13.34 -0.73
C ILE A 133 -9.79 -12.14 -0.92
N VAL A 134 -10.16 -11.25 -1.82
CA VAL A 134 -9.45 -10.00 -2.09
C VAL A 134 -10.35 -8.84 -1.72
N ASP A 135 -9.89 -8.05 -0.77
CA ASP A 135 -10.57 -6.86 -0.30
C ASP A 135 -9.78 -5.62 -0.77
N ALA A 136 -10.46 -4.72 -1.44
CA ALA A 136 -9.89 -3.46 -1.90
C ALA A 136 -10.51 -2.29 -1.12
N TYR A 137 -9.65 -1.43 -0.58
CA TYR A 137 -10.04 -0.29 0.22
C TYR A 137 -9.50 0.99 -0.41
N VAL A 138 -10.30 2.03 -0.36
CA VAL A 138 -9.95 3.39 -0.78
C VAL A 138 -10.23 4.34 0.38
N ASP A 139 -9.24 5.14 0.75
CA ASP A 139 -9.31 6.09 1.86
C ASP A 139 -9.84 5.43 3.16
N GLY A 140 -9.31 4.24 3.47
CA GLY A 140 -9.65 3.48 4.67
C GLY A 140 -11.00 2.75 4.63
N LYS A 141 -11.76 2.84 3.54
CA LYS A 141 -13.10 2.24 3.39
C LYS A 141 -13.08 1.08 2.41
N LEU A 142 -13.75 -0.03 2.76
CA LEU A 142 -13.94 -1.16 1.85
C LEU A 142 -14.81 -0.72 0.65
N VAL A 143 -14.24 -0.83 -0.53
CA VAL A 143 -14.94 -0.51 -1.79
C VAL A 143 -15.43 -1.77 -2.47
N LYS A 144 -14.62 -2.83 -2.47
CA LYS A 144 -14.95 -4.08 -3.14
C LYS A 144 -14.34 -5.26 -2.38
N SER A 145 -15.11 -6.33 -2.27
CA SER A 145 -14.64 -7.64 -1.84
C SER A 145 -15.03 -8.67 -2.89
N PHE A 146 -14.13 -9.56 -3.25
CA PHE A 146 -14.41 -10.63 -4.19
C PHE A 146 -13.61 -11.88 -3.86
N GLU A 147 -14.15 -13.04 -4.24
CA GLU A 147 -13.50 -14.33 -4.11
C GLU A 147 -12.86 -14.70 -5.46
N SER A 148 -11.58 -15.01 -5.46
CA SER A 148 -10.88 -15.49 -6.66
C SER A 148 -11.22 -16.96 -6.92
N ARG A 149 -11.04 -17.43 -8.16
CA ARG A 149 -11.29 -18.84 -8.52
C ARG A 149 -10.30 -19.81 -7.88
N SER A 150 -9.13 -19.31 -7.48
CA SER A 150 -8.06 -20.12 -6.91
C SER A 150 -7.34 -19.37 -5.79
N VAL A 151 -6.54 -20.08 -5.01
CA VAL A 151 -5.65 -19.45 -4.03
C VAL A 151 -4.60 -18.60 -4.75
N ILE A 152 -4.47 -17.36 -4.33
CA ILE A 152 -3.38 -16.48 -4.72
C ILE A 152 -2.16 -16.89 -3.91
N SER A 153 -1.21 -17.53 -4.58
CA SER A 153 0.02 -18.00 -3.94
C SER A 153 1.20 -17.25 -4.53
N PRO A 154 1.80 -16.36 -3.76
CA PRO A 154 2.94 -15.61 -4.17
C PRO A 154 4.11 -16.51 -4.60
N ASN A 155 4.71 -16.20 -5.74
CA ASN A 155 5.90 -16.86 -6.22
C ASN A 155 6.95 -15.84 -6.62
N GLY A 156 7.97 -15.71 -5.78
CA GLY A 156 9.07 -14.78 -6.01
C GLY A 156 9.10 -13.62 -5.03
N SER A 157 10.27 -13.02 -4.86
CA SER A 157 10.56 -11.97 -3.89
C SER A 157 10.48 -10.55 -4.46
N SER A 158 10.22 -10.41 -5.77
CA SER A 158 10.18 -9.10 -6.43
C SER A 158 8.77 -8.67 -6.76
N LEU A 159 8.55 -7.37 -6.76
CA LEU A 159 7.37 -6.72 -7.31
C LEU A 159 7.79 -5.49 -8.14
N THR A 160 6.93 -5.08 -9.04
CA THR A 160 7.16 -3.94 -9.91
C THR A 160 6.10 -2.88 -9.65
N LEU A 161 6.53 -1.63 -9.57
CA LEU A 161 5.69 -0.46 -9.40
C LEU A 161 5.81 0.45 -10.63
N GLY A 162 4.69 0.97 -11.06
CA GLY A 162 4.64 2.07 -12.01
C GLY A 162 4.80 1.69 -13.46
N GLN A 163 4.79 2.64 -14.22
CA GLN A 163 5.20 3.20 -15.49
C GLN A 163 4.10 4.11 -16.07
N PHE A 164 3.72 5.14 -15.31
CA PHE A 164 2.77 6.16 -15.76
C PHE A 164 2.90 7.41 -14.90
N ASP A 165 2.25 8.50 -15.30
CA ASP A 165 2.35 9.81 -14.62
C ASP A 165 1.60 9.81 -13.28
N ALA A 166 2.27 9.29 -12.26
CA ALA A 166 1.77 9.24 -10.90
C ALA A 166 2.91 9.32 -9.86
N LYS A 167 2.54 9.69 -8.65
CA LYS A 167 3.42 9.68 -7.47
C LYS A 167 2.89 8.71 -6.44
N LEU A 168 3.79 8.04 -5.74
CA LEU A 168 3.50 7.08 -4.70
C LEU A 168 4.28 7.42 -3.43
N ILE A 169 3.61 7.36 -2.28
CA ILE A 169 4.22 7.61 -0.97
C ILE A 169 3.80 6.51 0.01
N GLY A 170 4.73 6.13 0.88
CA GLY A 170 4.45 5.25 2.01
C GLY A 170 3.99 3.86 1.61
N PHE A 171 4.60 3.29 0.55
CA PHE A 171 4.29 1.93 0.14
C PHE A 171 4.74 0.93 1.19
N LYS A 172 3.77 0.18 1.70
CA LYS A 172 3.95 -0.85 2.72
C LYS A 172 3.41 -2.19 2.26
N ARG A 173 4.00 -3.25 2.79
CA ARG A 173 3.50 -4.62 2.69
C ARG A 173 3.34 -5.23 4.07
N TRP A 174 2.25 -5.94 4.27
CA TRP A 174 2.00 -6.80 5.42
C TRP A 174 2.05 -8.26 5.00
N THR A 175 2.59 -9.12 5.84
CA THR A 175 2.67 -10.58 5.64
C THR A 175 1.39 -11.30 6.10
N TYR A 176 0.38 -10.53 6.45
CA TYR A 176 -0.95 -10.98 6.85
C TYR A 176 -2.04 -10.12 6.19
N SER A 177 -3.25 -10.65 6.14
CA SER A 177 -4.41 -9.90 5.64
C SER A 177 -4.85 -8.85 6.66
N LEU A 178 -5.23 -7.66 6.17
CA LEU A 178 -5.75 -6.59 7.01
C LEU A 178 -7.28 -6.72 7.14
N THR A 179 -7.76 -6.50 8.35
CA THR A 179 -9.20 -6.32 8.61
C THR A 179 -9.63 -4.89 8.31
N PRO A 180 -10.94 -4.59 8.12
CA PRO A 180 -11.41 -3.23 7.91
C PRO A 180 -10.99 -2.24 9.00
N ALA A 181 -10.97 -2.70 10.27
CA ALA A 181 -10.52 -1.88 11.40
C ALA A 181 -9.04 -1.52 11.28
N MET A 182 -8.18 -2.50 10.97
CA MET A 182 -6.74 -2.28 10.77
C MET A 182 -6.46 -1.35 9.59
N VAL A 183 -7.22 -1.47 8.50
CA VAL A 183 -7.06 -0.57 7.34
C VAL A 183 -7.45 0.85 7.70
N SER A 184 -8.54 1.04 8.45
CA SER A 184 -8.96 2.36 8.92
C SER A 184 -7.94 2.97 9.88
N GLU A 185 -7.38 2.17 10.78
CA GLU A 185 -6.33 2.60 11.71
C GLU A 185 -5.07 3.01 10.95
N GLU A 186 -4.62 2.19 10.00
CA GLU A 186 -3.45 2.49 9.17
C GLU A 186 -3.64 3.75 8.32
N TYR A 187 -4.83 3.92 7.72
CA TYR A 187 -5.18 5.13 6.99
C TYR A 187 -5.06 6.38 7.87
N ASN A 188 -5.60 6.34 9.08
CA ASN A 188 -5.56 7.44 10.02
C ASN A 188 -4.13 7.69 10.56
N ALA A 189 -3.36 6.63 10.80
CA ALA A 189 -1.98 6.73 11.25
C ALA A 189 -1.03 7.24 10.16
N SER A 190 -1.28 6.84 8.90
CA SER A 190 -0.50 7.25 7.73
C SER A 190 -0.97 8.57 7.12
N ASN A 191 -1.78 9.35 7.85
CA ASN A 191 -2.31 10.62 7.36
C ASN A 191 -1.19 11.46 6.70
N MET A 192 -1.49 11.98 5.51
CA MET A 192 -0.57 12.80 4.69
C MET A 192 0.11 13.93 5.49
N LYS A 193 -0.56 14.49 6.49
CA LYS A 193 0.06 15.47 7.39
C LYS A 193 1.28 14.94 8.14
N LYS A 194 1.30 13.66 8.51
CA LYS A 194 2.48 13.03 9.14
C LYS A 194 3.55 12.66 8.12
N LEU A 195 3.17 12.24 6.92
CA LEU A 195 4.11 11.90 5.85
C LEU A 195 4.76 13.14 5.23
N LEU A 196 4.02 14.23 5.15
CA LEU A 196 4.50 15.55 4.70
C LEU A 196 5.02 16.42 5.84
N GLY A 197 5.02 15.93 7.06
CA GLY A 197 5.40 16.69 8.26
C GLY A 197 6.83 17.25 8.28
N ASN A 198 7.67 16.87 7.32
CA ASN A 198 8.98 17.46 7.07
C ASN A 198 8.98 18.46 5.89
N TYR A 199 7.82 18.71 5.27
CA TYR A 199 7.67 19.67 4.19
C TYR A 199 6.71 20.77 4.64
N ASN A 200 7.23 21.98 4.85
CA ASN A 200 6.41 23.16 5.00
C ASN A 200 6.00 23.62 3.60
N LEU A 201 4.70 23.65 3.33
CA LEU A 201 4.18 24.31 2.13
C LEU A 201 3.94 25.79 2.47
N ASP A 202 4.84 26.63 2.03
CA ASP A 202 4.69 28.07 2.12
C ASP A 202 4.18 28.62 0.79
N ILE A 203 3.00 29.22 0.81
CA ILE A 203 2.46 29.96 -0.34
C ILE A 203 2.84 31.42 -0.16
N SER A 204 3.67 31.90 -1.07
CA SER A 204 4.10 33.30 -1.09
C SER A 204 3.33 34.05 -2.17
N VAL A 205 2.64 35.09 -1.80
CA VAL A 205 2.00 36.03 -2.72
C VAL A 205 2.98 37.20 -2.98
N LEU A 206 3.43 37.27 -4.23
CA LEU A 206 4.32 38.35 -4.70
C LEU A 206 3.51 39.35 -5.52
N LYS A 207 3.59 40.60 -5.19
CA LYS A 207 3.12 41.72 -6.01
C LYS A 207 4.33 42.54 -6.44
N ASP A 208 4.52 42.69 -7.73
CA ASP A 208 5.66 43.41 -8.32
C ASP A 208 7.03 42.91 -7.80
N GLN A 209 7.17 41.58 -7.64
CA GLN A 209 8.32 40.87 -7.07
C GLN A 209 8.56 41.18 -5.55
N VAL A 210 7.66 41.87 -4.90
CA VAL A 210 7.71 42.10 -3.46
C VAL A 210 6.80 41.11 -2.74
N LEU A 211 7.34 40.44 -1.73
CA LEU A 211 6.58 39.52 -0.89
C LEU A 211 5.49 40.31 -0.12
N THR A 212 4.24 40.10 -0.48
CA THR A 212 3.11 40.79 0.15
C THR A 212 2.51 39.96 1.27
N ASN A 213 2.43 38.63 1.10
CA ASN A 213 1.91 37.73 2.11
C ASN A 213 2.57 36.35 2.00
N ARG A 214 2.71 35.70 3.14
CA ARG A 214 3.17 34.31 3.24
C ARG A 214 2.20 33.52 4.09
N PHE A 215 1.69 32.44 3.55
CA PHE A 215 0.80 31.51 4.25
C PHE A 215 1.51 30.16 4.40
N SER A 216 1.74 29.74 5.62
CA SER A 216 2.16 28.35 5.90
C SER A 216 0.91 27.49 5.96
N VAL A 217 0.87 26.43 5.14
CA VAL A 217 -0.31 25.56 5.02
C VAL A 217 -0.22 24.38 5.98
N PHE A 218 0.99 24.11 6.55
CA PHE A 218 1.26 23.05 7.53
C PHE A 218 2.28 23.51 8.57
#